data_4b243de3c8ca363f0c8a9d57b6fa81b9
#
_entry.id   4b243de3c8ca363f0c8a9d57b6fa81b9
#
_cell.length_a   1.000
_cell.length_b   1.000
_cell.length_c   1.000
_cell.angle_alpha   90.00
_cell.angle_beta   90.00
_cell.angle_gamma   90.00
#
_symmetry.space_group_name_H-M   'P 1'
#
loop_
_entity.id
_entity.type
_entity.pdbx_description
1 polymer ?
#
loop_
_entity_poly.entity_id
_entity_poly.type
_entity_poly.pdbx_seq_one_letter_code
_entity_poly.pdbx_strand_id
1 'polypeptide(L)'
;MSLLGLAAIQTAAEAGGNFDLVEREIRSVAKRFPWVSMVAIGELAIHGSSIDLAEPAGGPTEQRLSQLAKETGLWIIPGSLYESRDGKIFNTTPIIDSAGDIVARYDKLFPFLPYEKNVSSGSDYVVFDAPGGAKVGVVICYDVWFPEIIRTLCALGAEVILVPTMTNTIDRDVELAIARANAAISQCYVVAINVAGEQGVGRSAVYGPGGECIHEAGAGREILALELDMQQVRNARERGWHGLGQVLKSFRDMPVAFPMHESVAARQKAMKNLGALEMPGPIQHDRPPTDAATEPKPKLTIIKKKGPA
;
A
#
# COMPACT_ATOMS: atom_id res chain seq x y z
N MET A 1 23.48 -10.94 -8.38
CA MET A 1 22.67 -10.50 -7.21
C MET A 1 21.58 -9.61 -7.76
N SER A 2 20.37 -9.75 -7.28
CA SER A 2 19.22 -8.95 -7.72
C SER A 2 18.91 -7.96 -6.60
N LEU A 3 19.59 -6.80 -6.63
CA LEU A 3 19.52 -5.76 -5.62
C LEU A 3 18.75 -4.55 -6.17
N LEU A 4 17.81 -4.03 -5.39
CA LEU A 4 17.12 -2.78 -5.67
C LEU A 4 17.60 -1.70 -4.69
N GLY A 5 18.32 -0.72 -5.20
CA GLY A 5 18.63 0.50 -4.46
C GLY A 5 17.41 1.41 -4.41
N LEU A 6 16.75 1.49 -3.25
CA LEU A 6 15.52 2.25 -3.02
C LEU A 6 15.75 3.34 -1.97
N ALA A 7 15.25 4.54 -2.22
CA ALA A 7 15.10 5.56 -1.20
C ALA A 7 13.61 5.87 -0.97
N ALA A 8 13.09 5.51 0.20
CA ALA A 8 11.79 5.95 0.66
C ALA A 8 11.93 7.31 1.34
N ILE A 9 11.23 8.32 0.85
CA ILE A 9 11.35 9.70 1.31
C ILE A 9 10.13 10.06 2.16
N GLN A 10 10.34 10.15 3.46
CA GLN A 10 9.37 10.70 4.40
C GLN A 10 9.48 12.22 4.38
N THR A 11 8.73 12.84 3.48
CA THR A 11 8.72 14.30 3.31
C THR A 11 7.93 14.96 4.43
N ALA A 12 8.43 16.07 4.98
CA ALA A 12 7.66 16.92 5.89
C ALA A 12 6.77 17.85 5.06
N ALA A 13 5.60 17.34 4.68
CA ALA A 13 4.65 18.02 3.80
C ALA A 13 3.81 19.03 4.58
N GLU A 14 3.68 20.23 4.02
CA GLU A 14 2.74 21.27 4.47
C GLU A 14 1.41 21.14 3.71
N ALA A 15 0.39 21.86 4.15
CA ALA A 15 -0.87 21.92 3.43
C ALA A 15 -0.69 22.62 2.08
N GLY A 16 -0.64 21.86 1.00
CA GLY A 16 -0.52 22.32 -0.38
C GLY A 16 0.91 22.70 -0.82
N GLY A 17 1.18 22.61 -2.10
CA GLY A 17 2.31 23.24 -2.77
C GLY A 17 3.73 22.74 -2.43
N ASN A 18 3.92 21.44 -2.20
CA ASN A 18 5.24 20.89 -1.79
C ASN A 18 6.14 20.44 -2.96
N PHE A 19 5.83 20.76 -4.21
CA PHE A 19 6.63 20.23 -5.34
C PHE A 19 8.12 20.57 -5.24
N ASP A 20 8.44 21.82 -4.93
CA ASP A 20 9.85 22.25 -4.84
C ASP A 20 10.60 21.59 -3.67
N LEU A 21 9.89 21.27 -2.59
CA LEU A 21 10.43 20.46 -1.50
C LEU A 21 10.74 19.05 -1.97
N VAL A 22 9.79 18.38 -2.61
CA VAL A 22 9.92 17.02 -3.15
C VAL A 22 11.05 16.95 -4.18
N GLU A 23 11.15 17.93 -5.08
CA GLU A 23 12.22 18.02 -6.06
C GLU A 23 13.59 18.09 -5.39
N ARG A 24 13.76 18.98 -4.39
CA ARG A 24 15.02 19.08 -3.62
C ARG A 24 15.40 17.78 -2.93
N GLU A 25 14.40 17.06 -2.38
CA GLU A 25 14.60 15.76 -1.73
C GLU A 25 15.12 14.72 -2.73
N ILE A 26 14.47 14.59 -3.90
CA ILE A 26 14.88 13.65 -4.95
C ILE A 26 16.29 13.97 -5.46
N ARG A 27 16.59 15.26 -5.75
CA ARG A 27 17.93 15.69 -6.15
C ARG A 27 18.99 15.42 -5.06
N SER A 28 18.61 15.56 -3.79
CA SER A 28 19.47 15.23 -2.66
C SER A 28 19.78 13.73 -2.61
N VAL A 29 18.80 12.87 -2.87
CA VAL A 29 18.99 11.41 -2.97
C VAL A 29 19.97 11.08 -4.10
N ALA A 30 19.73 11.57 -5.32
CA ALA A 30 20.60 11.33 -6.46
C ALA A 30 22.06 11.70 -6.19
N LYS A 31 22.28 12.81 -5.49
CA LYS A 31 23.63 13.29 -5.15
C LYS A 31 24.30 12.48 -4.04
N ARG A 32 23.53 12.12 -2.99
CA ARG A 32 24.10 11.53 -1.75
C ARG A 32 24.19 10.01 -1.80
N PHE A 33 23.33 9.36 -2.57
CA PHE A 33 23.21 7.90 -2.64
C PHE A 33 23.28 7.42 -4.10
N PRO A 34 24.45 7.44 -4.75
CA PRO A 34 24.59 7.14 -6.18
C PRO A 34 24.26 5.70 -6.55
N TRP A 35 24.11 4.81 -5.57
CA TRP A 35 23.68 3.44 -5.73
C TRP A 35 22.14 3.26 -5.70
N VAL A 36 21.41 4.29 -5.29
CA VAL A 36 19.93 4.30 -5.36
C VAL A 36 19.51 4.44 -6.81
N SER A 37 18.59 3.61 -7.24
CA SER A 37 18.01 3.61 -8.60
C SER A 37 16.54 4.01 -8.64
N MET A 38 15.86 4.02 -7.49
CA MET A 38 14.45 4.35 -7.37
C MET A 38 14.17 5.18 -6.12
N VAL A 39 13.30 6.16 -6.24
CA VAL A 39 12.75 6.91 -5.10
C VAL A 39 11.24 6.68 -5.02
N ALA A 40 10.72 6.61 -3.79
CA ALA A 40 9.29 6.56 -3.53
C ALA A 40 8.94 7.52 -2.39
N ILE A 41 7.76 8.16 -2.48
CA ILE A 41 7.33 9.23 -1.58
C ILE A 41 5.96 8.88 -0.99
N GLY A 42 5.50 9.59 0.03
CA GLY A 42 4.18 9.38 0.64
C GLY A 42 3.02 9.83 -0.26
N GLU A 43 1.82 9.33 0.05
CA GLU A 43 0.57 9.66 -0.66
C GLU A 43 0.34 11.17 -0.66
N LEU A 44 -0.11 11.72 -1.80
CA LEU A 44 -0.52 13.12 -1.97
C LEU A 44 0.50 14.17 -1.44
N ALA A 45 1.76 13.79 -1.26
CA ALA A 45 2.78 14.63 -0.66
C ALA A 45 3.01 15.95 -1.41
N ILE A 46 2.73 15.99 -2.72
CA ILE A 46 3.00 17.16 -3.57
C ILE A 46 1.92 18.24 -3.42
N HIS A 47 0.65 17.88 -3.50
CA HIS A 47 -0.47 18.82 -3.52
C HIS A 47 -1.36 18.77 -2.28
N GLY A 48 -1.16 17.75 -1.42
CA GLY A 48 -2.09 17.50 -0.32
C GLY A 48 -3.40 16.85 -0.81
N SER A 49 -4.39 16.78 0.09
CA SER A 49 -5.63 16.03 -0.09
C SER A 49 -6.79 16.82 -0.71
N SER A 50 -6.53 17.99 -1.32
CA SER A 50 -7.59 18.74 -2.00
C SER A 50 -7.84 18.21 -3.40
N ILE A 51 -9.07 17.73 -3.66
CA ILE A 51 -9.49 17.28 -4.99
C ILE A 51 -9.56 18.43 -6.02
N ASP A 52 -9.62 19.68 -5.56
CA ASP A 52 -9.63 20.87 -6.44
C ASP A 52 -8.29 21.07 -7.15
N LEU A 53 -7.23 20.40 -6.68
CA LEU A 53 -5.91 20.39 -7.28
C LEU A 53 -5.68 19.19 -8.21
N ALA A 54 -6.74 18.47 -8.59
CA ALA A 54 -6.64 17.36 -9.53
C ALA A 54 -6.19 17.86 -10.91
N GLU A 55 -5.16 17.20 -11.43
CA GLU A 55 -4.62 17.48 -12.78
C GLU A 55 -5.06 16.39 -13.78
N PRO A 56 -5.13 16.69 -15.08
CA PRO A 56 -5.30 15.63 -16.07
C PRO A 56 -4.06 14.73 -16.14
N ALA A 57 -4.20 13.50 -16.62
CA ALA A 57 -3.07 12.65 -16.96
C ALA A 57 -2.12 13.38 -17.92
N GLY A 58 -0.81 13.34 -17.65
CA GLY A 58 0.19 14.12 -18.37
C GLY A 58 0.18 15.62 -18.02
N GLY A 59 -0.43 15.98 -16.91
CA GLY A 59 -0.50 17.35 -16.41
C GLY A 59 0.86 17.96 -16.02
N PRO A 60 0.86 19.25 -15.61
CA PRO A 60 2.10 19.98 -15.32
C PRO A 60 3.00 19.29 -14.28
N THR A 61 2.40 18.76 -13.22
CA THR A 61 3.16 18.05 -12.16
C THR A 61 3.85 16.81 -12.69
N GLU A 62 3.14 16.00 -13.47
CA GLU A 62 3.70 14.78 -14.06
C GLU A 62 4.82 15.11 -15.05
N GLN A 63 4.66 16.14 -15.87
CA GLN A 63 5.70 16.59 -16.80
C GLN A 63 6.98 17.02 -16.07
N ARG A 64 6.85 17.75 -14.95
CA ARG A 64 8.00 18.13 -14.11
C ARG A 64 8.65 16.91 -13.48
N LEU A 65 7.89 15.92 -13.00
CA LEU A 65 8.41 14.67 -12.45
C LEU A 65 9.15 13.85 -13.52
N SER A 66 8.60 13.75 -14.74
CA SER A 66 9.24 13.09 -15.86
C SER A 66 10.58 13.74 -16.22
N GLN A 67 10.62 15.07 -16.24
CA GLN A 67 11.86 15.80 -16.47
C GLN A 67 12.89 15.56 -15.34
N LEU A 68 12.42 15.56 -14.08
CA LEU A 68 13.26 15.29 -12.92
C LEU A 68 13.85 13.87 -12.94
N ALA A 69 13.08 12.87 -13.38
CA ALA A 69 13.54 11.50 -13.55
C ALA A 69 14.67 11.43 -14.58
N LYS A 70 14.53 12.08 -15.74
CA LYS A 70 15.59 12.19 -16.76
C LYS A 70 16.87 12.83 -16.24
N GLU A 71 16.72 13.92 -15.51
CA GLU A 71 17.87 14.69 -15.00
C GLU A 71 18.63 13.97 -13.89
N THR A 72 17.92 13.19 -13.07
CA THR A 72 18.50 12.46 -11.94
C THR A 72 18.90 11.03 -12.26
N GLY A 73 18.37 10.46 -13.34
CA GLY A 73 18.53 9.04 -13.69
C GLY A 73 17.82 8.09 -12.74
N LEU A 74 16.88 8.59 -11.93
CA LEU A 74 16.14 7.82 -10.95
C LEU A 74 14.75 7.43 -11.47
N TRP A 75 14.31 6.24 -11.14
CA TRP A 75 12.88 5.93 -11.16
C TRP A 75 12.18 6.72 -10.07
N ILE A 76 11.02 7.30 -10.38
CA ILE A 76 10.26 8.13 -9.43
C ILE A 76 8.86 7.54 -9.24
N ILE A 77 8.54 7.20 -8.00
CA ILE A 77 7.21 6.89 -7.52
C ILE A 77 6.79 8.07 -6.62
N PRO A 78 6.05 9.06 -7.13
CA PRO A 78 5.88 10.36 -6.46
C PRO A 78 4.88 10.34 -5.31
N GLY A 79 4.58 9.16 -4.78
CA GLY A 79 3.45 8.96 -3.89
C GLY A 79 2.17 8.82 -4.70
N SER A 80 1.30 9.80 -4.61
CA SER A 80 0.14 9.88 -5.51
C SER A 80 -0.28 11.32 -5.77
N LEU A 81 -1.15 11.47 -6.76
CA LEU A 81 -1.78 12.73 -7.16
C LEU A 81 -3.27 12.48 -7.39
N TYR A 82 -4.11 13.48 -7.20
CA TYR A 82 -5.46 13.41 -7.75
C TYR A 82 -5.40 13.67 -9.24
N GLU A 83 -5.89 12.71 -10.03
CA GLU A 83 -5.92 12.74 -11.47
C GLU A 83 -7.36 12.80 -11.98
N SER A 84 -7.65 13.75 -12.87
CA SER A 84 -8.96 13.91 -13.50
C SER A 84 -9.00 13.22 -14.86
N ARG A 85 -9.96 12.28 -15.04
CA ARG A 85 -10.20 11.54 -16.29
C ARG A 85 -11.71 11.33 -16.48
N ASP A 86 -12.22 11.68 -17.63
CA ASP A 86 -13.63 11.44 -18.04
C ASP A 86 -14.66 11.93 -17.00
N GLY A 87 -14.40 13.09 -16.40
CA GLY A 87 -15.28 13.68 -15.37
C GLY A 87 -15.22 12.98 -14.01
N LYS A 88 -14.28 12.07 -13.79
CA LYS A 88 -14.00 11.39 -12.53
C LYS A 88 -12.63 11.82 -11.98
N ILE A 89 -12.48 11.70 -10.67
CA ILE A 89 -11.21 11.93 -9.99
C ILE A 89 -10.73 10.60 -9.41
N PHE A 90 -9.45 10.30 -9.61
CA PHE A 90 -8.76 9.12 -9.06
C PHE A 90 -7.60 9.57 -8.19
N ASN A 91 -7.27 8.79 -7.18
CA ASN A 91 -6.03 8.91 -6.44
C ASN A 91 -5.02 8.00 -7.15
N THR A 92 -4.11 8.60 -7.94
CA THR A 92 -3.27 7.90 -8.93
C THR A 92 -1.79 8.04 -8.60
N THR A 93 -1.07 6.93 -8.70
CA THR A 93 0.40 6.89 -8.69
C THR A 93 0.92 6.63 -10.10
N PRO A 94 1.52 7.62 -10.80
CA PRO A 94 2.29 7.35 -12.00
C PRO A 94 3.62 6.69 -11.63
N ILE A 95 4.02 5.66 -12.38
CA ILE A 95 5.32 5.01 -12.28
C ILE A 95 6.21 5.57 -13.39
N ILE A 96 7.22 6.32 -13.01
CA ILE A 96 8.09 7.06 -13.92
C ILE A 96 9.46 6.41 -13.93
N ASP A 97 9.92 5.98 -15.10
CA ASP A 97 11.26 5.39 -15.23
C ASP A 97 12.37 6.46 -15.33
N SER A 98 13.62 6.02 -15.36
CA SER A 98 14.78 6.92 -15.43
C SER A 98 14.92 7.64 -16.78
N ALA A 99 14.20 7.24 -17.82
CA ALA A 99 14.08 7.98 -19.07
C ALA A 99 12.99 9.06 -19.01
N GLY A 100 12.22 9.09 -17.91
CA GLY A 100 11.09 9.99 -17.68
C GLY A 100 9.80 9.53 -18.37
N ASP A 101 9.75 8.28 -18.80
CA ASP A 101 8.55 7.71 -19.40
C ASP A 101 7.62 7.16 -18.32
N ILE A 102 6.31 7.34 -18.51
CA ILE A 102 5.30 6.75 -17.65
C ILE A 102 5.08 5.30 -18.06
N VAL A 103 5.67 4.38 -17.32
CA VAL A 103 5.60 2.94 -17.65
C VAL A 103 4.33 2.27 -17.16
N ALA A 104 3.68 2.82 -16.12
CA ALA A 104 2.39 2.36 -15.62
C ALA A 104 1.71 3.46 -14.78
N ARG A 105 0.42 3.25 -14.47
CA ARG A 105 -0.38 4.05 -13.54
C ARG A 105 -1.16 3.12 -12.63
N TYR A 106 -1.15 3.40 -11.34
CA TYR A 106 -1.96 2.70 -10.37
C TYR A 106 -2.99 3.65 -9.78
N ASP A 107 -4.25 3.31 -9.85
CA ASP A 107 -5.34 4.01 -9.18
C ASP A 107 -5.71 3.28 -7.90
N LYS A 108 -5.84 4.01 -6.80
CA LYS A 108 -6.25 3.48 -5.49
C LYS A 108 -7.53 2.65 -5.64
N LEU A 109 -7.45 1.36 -5.30
CA LEU A 109 -8.57 0.42 -5.44
C LEU A 109 -9.66 0.68 -4.40
N PHE A 110 -9.25 1.04 -3.19
CA PHE A 110 -10.13 1.34 -2.07
C PHE A 110 -9.92 2.80 -1.62
N PRO A 111 -10.60 3.79 -2.23
CA PRO A 111 -10.69 5.11 -1.63
C PRO A 111 -11.11 5.02 -0.17
N PHE A 112 -10.56 5.87 0.69
CA PHE A 112 -10.85 5.86 2.13
C PHE A 112 -12.26 6.39 2.38
N LEU A 113 -13.25 5.55 2.10
CA LEU A 113 -14.66 5.90 2.33
C LEU A 113 -14.99 5.87 3.83
N PRO A 114 -15.83 6.80 4.28
CA PRO A 114 -16.58 7.77 3.47
C PRO A 114 -15.88 9.12 3.23
N TYR A 115 -14.62 9.28 3.62
CA TYR A 115 -13.88 10.56 3.53
C TYR A 115 -13.55 10.92 2.09
N GLU A 116 -13.10 9.98 1.27
CA GLU A 116 -12.80 10.15 -0.16
C GLU A 116 -14.02 9.85 -1.07
N LYS A 117 -15.23 10.24 -0.67
CA LYS A 117 -16.49 9.93 -1.38
C LYS A 117 -16.55 10.41 -2.83
N ASN A 118 -15.74 11.41 -3.18
CA ASN A 118 -15.67 11.98 -4.54
C ASN A 118 -14.52 11.41 -5.36
N VAL A 119 -13.77 10.45 -4.81
CA VAL A 119 -12.67 9.75 -5.49
C VAL A 119 -13.19 8.42 -6.00
N SER A 120 -12.95 8.15 -7.28
CA SER A 120 -13.35 6.91 -7.93
C SER A 120 -12.36 5.79 -7.61
N SER A 121 -12.89 4.57 -7.42
CA SER A 121 -12.06 3.37 -7.27
C SER A 121 -11.34 3.02 -8.57
N GLY A 122 -10.09 2.60 -8.47
CA GLY A 122 -9.38 1.90 -9.51
C GLY A 122 -9.94 0.49 -9.77
N SER A 123 -9.42 -0.18 -10.77
CA SER A 123 -9.80 -1.55 -11.15
C SER A 123 -8.62 -2.49 -11.35
N ASP A 124 -7.42 -1.95 -11.51
CA ASP A 124 -6.26 -2.70 -12.01
C ASP A 124 -5.19 -2.90 -10.94
N TYR A 125 -4.57 -4.07 -10.97
CA TYR A 125 -3.38 -4.37 -10.20
C TYR A 125 -2.14 -4.05 -11.03
N VAL A 126 -1.17 -3.35 -10.45
CA VAL A 126 0.05 -2.94 -11.16
C VAL A 126 1.27 -3.61 -10.53
N VAL A 127 1.96 -4.40 -11.33
CA VAL A 127 3.30 -4.96 -11.04
C VAL A 127 4.21 -4.63 -12.22
N PHE A 128 5.35 -4.05 -11.97
CA PHE A 128 6.30 -3.64 -13.01
C PHE A 128 7.71 -4.15 -12.74
N ASP A 129 8.49 -4.28 -13.81
CA ASP A 129 9.91 -4.63 -13.73
C ASP A 129 10.72 -3.38 -13.40
N ALA A 130 11.39 -3.41 -12.25
CA ALA A 130 12.17 -2.32 -11.70
C ALA A 130 13.68 -2.57 -11.88
N PRO A 131 14.54 -1.57 -11.65
CA PRO A 131 15.99 -1.75 -11.63
C PRO A 131 16.43 -2.92 -10.75
N GLY A 132 17.57 -3.52 -11.08
CA GLY A 132 18.11 -4.68 -10.35
C GLY A 132 17.34 -5.98 -10.57
N GLY A 133 16.36 -6.02 -11.49
CA GLY A 133 15.54 -7.19 -11.79
C GLY A 133 14.54 -7.53 -10.70
N ALA A 134 14.13 -6.52 -9.93
CA ALA A 134 13.06 -6.60 -8.95
C ALA A 134 11.68 -6.44 -9.61
N LYS A 135 10.66 -7.16 -9.12
CA LYS A 135 9.27 -6.93 -9.47
C LYS A 135 8.59 -6.14 -8.36
N VAL A 136 8.09 -4.96 -8.70
CA VAL A 136 7.54 -4.01 -7.72
C VAL A 136 6.05 -3.83 -7.97
N GLY A 137 5.26 -3.95 -6.90
CA GLY A 137 3.85 -3.58 -6.87
C GLY A 137 3.65 -2.26 -6.09
N VAL A 138 2.60 -1.53 -6.43
CA VAL A 138 2.19 -0.31 -5.71
C VAL A 138 0.77 -0.47 -5.22
N VAL A 139 0.52 0.01 -4.00
CA VAL A 139 -0.80 0.22 -3.41
C VAL A 139 -0.81 1.56 -2.70
N ILE A 140 -1.96 2.21 -2.54
CA ILE A 140 -2.03 3.53 -1.91
C ILE A 140 -2.78 3.42 -0.58
N CYS A 141 -2.06 3.74 0.51
CA CYS A 141 -2.61 3.98 1.85
C CYS A 141 -3.62 2.91 2.29
N TYR A 142 -4.92 3.21 2.26
CA TYR A 142 -5.99 2.33 2.73
C TYR A 142 -6.04 0.98 2.04
N ASP A 143 -5.50 0.84 0.82
CA ASP A 143 -5.39 -0.45 0.13
C ASP A 143 -4.63 -1.51 0.94
N VAL A 144 -3.69 -1.10 1.80
CA VAL A 144 -2.89 -2.03 2.62
C VAL A 144 -3.74 -2.81 3.63
N TRP A 145 -4.91 -2.27 4.00
CA TRP A 145 -5.85 -2.91 4.93
C TRP A 145 -6.54 -4.14 4.35
N PHE A 146 -6.42 -4.34 3.03
CA PHE A 146 -7.01 -5.46 2.29
C PHE A 146 -5.90 -6.46 1.89
N PRO A 147 -5.65 -7.50 2.70
CA PRO A 147 -4.57 -8.46 2.44
C PRO A 147 -4.73 -9.18 1.10
N GLU A 148 -5.95 -9.22 0.55
CA GLU A 148 -6.26 -9.76 -0.77
C GLU A 148 -5.51 -9.02 -1.88
N ILE A 149 -5.35 -7.69 -1.77
CA ILE A 149 -4.61 -6.87 -2.74
C ILE A 149 -3.15 -7.28 -2.74
N ILE A 150 -2.51 -7.27 -1.56
CA ILE A 150 -1.09 -7.61 -1.44
C ILE A 150 -0.82 -9.04 -1.91
N ARG A 151 -1.68 -9.98 -1.53
CA ARG A 151 -1.57 -11.37 -1.98
C ARG A 151 -1.73 -11.50 -3.49
N THR A 152 -2.65 -10.74 -4.10
CA THR A 152 -2.83 -10.72 -5.56
C THR A 152 -1.59 -10.18 -6.26
N LEU A 153 -1.02 -9.05 -5.80
CA LEU A 153 0.21 -8.51 -6.36
C LEU A 153 1.38 -9.50 -6.25
N CYS A 154 1.51 -10.20 -5.11
CA CYS A 154 2.54 -11.23 -4.94
C CYS A 154 2.30 -12.46 -5.82
N ALA A 155 1.05 -12.84 -6.07
CA ALA A 155 0.70 -13.89 -7.03
C ALA A 155 1.04 -13.49 -8.48
N LEU A 156 0.94 -12.19 -8.80
CA LEU A 156 1.40 -11.60 -10.07
C LEU A 156 2.93 -11.43 -10.15
N GLY A 157 3.65 -11.78 -9.08
CA GLY A 157 5.10 -11.85 -9.05
C GLY A 157 5.78 -10.70 -8.27
N ALA A 158 5.06 -9.76 -7.68
CA ALA A 158 5.67 -8.67 -6.91
C ALA A 158 6.53 -9.21 -5.77
N GLU A 159 7.74 -8.69 -5.66
CA GLU A 159 8.73 -8.99 -4.62
C GLU A 159 8.83 -7.86 -3.59
N VAL A 160 8.50 -6.63 -4.02
CA VAL A 160 8.44 -5.42 -3.20
C VAL A 160 7.07 -4.78 -3.40
N ILE A 161 6.44 -4.37 -2.31
CA ILE A 161 5.20 -3.57 -2.34
C ILE A 161 5.51 -2.19 -1.77
N LEU A 162 5.33 -1.16 -2.57
CA LEU A 162 5.39 0.23 -2.15
C LEU A 162 4.00 0.67 -1.68
N VAL A 163 3.94 1.30 -0.51
CA VAL A 163 2.70 1.77 0.12
C VAL A 163 2.83 3.26 0.45
N PRO A 164 2.69 4.16 -0.53
CA PRO A 164 2.51 5.58 -0.26
C PRO A 164 1.30 5.82 0.64
N THR A 165 1.49 6.59 1.69
CA THR A 165 0.49 6.80 2.75
C THR A 165 0.48 8.28 3.19
N MET A 166 -0.70 8.77 3.57
CA MET A 166 -0.89 10.06 4.24
C MET A 166 -1.75 9.84 5.47
N THR A 167 -1.15 9.44 6.58
CA THR A 167 -1.85 9.17 7.84
C THR A 167 -1.35 10.13 8.92
N ASN A 168 -2.27 10.91 9.48
CA ASN A 168 -2.04 11.86 10.56
C ASN A 168 -2.82 11.51 11.84
N THR A 169 -3.35 10.29 11.93
CA THR A 169 -4.24 9.83 12.99
C THR A 169 -3.62 8.70 13.82
N ILE A 170 -4.36 8.25 14.84
CA ILE A 170 -4.00 7.13 15.72
C ILE A 170 -3.89 5.80 14.97
N ASP A 171 -4.38 5.72 13.74
CA ASP A 171 -4.39 4.49 12.94
C ASP A 171 -2.98 4.06 12.52
N ARG A 172 -1.98 4.96 12.59
CA ARG A 172 -0.62 4.65 12.12
C ARG A 172 -0.01 3.42 12.77
N ASP A 173 -0.23 3.18 14.05
CA ASP A 173 0.24 1.97 14.73
C ASP A 173 -0.37 0.70 14.14
N VAL A 174 -1.66 0.75 13.83
CA VAL A 174 -2.40 -0.36 13.22
C VAL A 174 -1.92 -0.59 11.78
N GLU A 175 -1.75 0.47 10.99
CA GLU A 175 -1.22 0.37 9.62
C GLU A 175 0.16 -0.28 9.56
N LEU A 176 1.05 0.07 10.49
CA LEU A 176 2.38 -0.54 10.57
C LEU A 176 2.30 -2.03 10.93
N ALA A 177 1.40 -2.40 11.85
CA ALA A 177 1.16 -3.80 12.19
C ALA A 177 0.61 -4.58 10.99
N ILE A 178 -0.33 -4.00 10.23
CA ILE A 178 -0.90 -4.57 9.01
C ILE A 178 0.17 -4.71 7.91
N ALA A 179 0.97 -3.68 7.68
CA ALA A 179 2.06 -3.69 6.70
C ALA A 179 3.07 -4.81 7.02
N ARG A 180 3.45 -4.94 8.28
CA ARG A 180 4.31 -6.02 8.78
C ARG A 180 3.69 -7.41 8.59
N ALA A 181 2.41 -7.56 8.91
CA ALA A 181 1.68 -8.81 8.70
C ALA A 181 1.61 -9.18 7.22
N ASN A 182 1.29 -8.21 6.35
CA ASN A 182 1.25 -8.40 4.90
C ASN A 182 2.61 -8.85 4.34
N ALA A 183 3.72 -8.28 4.81
CA ALA A 183 5.06 -8.70 4.42
C ALA A 183 5.30 -10.18 4.73
N ALA A 184 4.96 -10.62 5.93
CA ALA A 184 5.15 -11.99 6.40
C ALA A 184 4.24 -12.99 5.67
N ILE A 185 2.92 -12.71 5.57
CA ILE A 185 1.94 -13.64 4.99
C ILE A 185 2.00 -13.71 3.47
N SER A 186 2.58 -12.70 2.81
CA SER A 186 2.78 -12.64 1.36
C SER A 186 4.23 -12.84 0.93
N GLN A 187 5.13 -13.02 1.90
CA GLN A 187 6.56 -13.28 1.69
C GLN A 187 7.17 -12.30 0.67
N CYS A 188 7.08 -11.01 0.99
CA CYS A 188 7.58 -9.89 0.16
C CYS A 188 8.13 -8.78 1.06
N TYR A 189 8.90 -7.85 0.48
CA TYR A 189 9.16 -6.59 1.15
C TYR A 189 7.91 -5.72 1.12
N VAL A 190 7.62 -5.02 2.22
CA VAL A 190 6.62 -3.95 2.27
C VAL A 190 7.29 -2.66 2.74
N VAL A 191 7.19 -1.62 1.93
CA VAL A 191 7.77 -0.30 2.19
C VAL A 191 6.62 0.68 2.41
N ALA A 192 6.28 0.91 3.68
CA ALA A 192 5.19 1.80 4.10
C ALA A 192 5.74 3.23 4.26
N ILE A 193 5.42 4.10 3.31
CA ILE A 193 6.00 5.44 3.18
C ILE A 193 4.95 6.48 3.57
N ASN A 194 5.05 7.04 4.78
CA ASN A 194 4.13 8.08 5.23
C ASN A 194 4.74 9.47 5.02
N VAL A 195 3.90 10.46 4.86
CA VAL A 195 4.31 11.86 5.00
C VAL A 195 4.50 12.21 6.48
N ALA A 196 5.29 13.24 6.73
CA ALA A 196 5.48 13.84 8.05
C ALA A 196 4.99 15.31 8.03
N GLY A 197 5.15 16.04 9.11
CA GLY A 197 4.76 17.44 9.22
C GLY A 197 3.27 17.61 9.50
N GLU A 198 2.63 18.56 8.83
CA GLU A 198 1.21 18.87 9.06
C GLU A 198 0.27 17.79 8.50
N GLN A 199 0.71 17.09 7.44
CA GLN A 199 -0.12 16.15 6.70
C GLN A 199 0.00 14.70 7.20
N GLY A 200 0.99 14.39 8.03
CA GLY A 200 1.19 13.02 8.51
C GLY A 200 2.08 12.92 9.74
N VAL A 201 1.96 11.80 10.44
CA VAL A 201 2.74 11.55 11.67
C VAL A 201 4.11 10.92 11.41
N GLY A 202 4.54 10.79 10.15
CA GLY A 202 5.79 10.12 9.81
C GLY A 202 5.75 8.61 10.08
N ARG A 203 6.83 8.09 10.67
CA ARG A 203 6.97 6.66 11.01
C ARG A 203 6.85 5.74 9.79
N SER A 204 7.51 6.13 8.69
CA SER A 204 7.69 5.23 7.55
C SER A 204 8.46 3.99 7.99
N ALA A 205 8.13 2.83 7.42
CA ALA A 205 8.80 1.60 7.81
C ALA A 205 9.04 0.66 6.62
N VAL A 206 10.08 -0.17 6.76
CA VAL A 206 10.41 -1.22 5.80
C VAL A 206 10.41 -2.56 6.50
N TYR A 207 9.59 -3.47 5.98
CA TYR A 207 9.46 -4.84 6.48
C TYR A 207 9.97 -5.83 5.45
N GLY A 208 10.74 -6.81 5.90
CA GLY A 208 11.25 -7.91 5.07
C GLY A 208 10.26 -9.08 4.95
N PRO A 209 10.60 -10.08 4.11
CA PRO A 209 9.69 -11.17 3.72
C PRO A 209 9.29 -12.12 4.86
N GLY A 210 9.86 -11.98 6.05
CA GLY A 210 9.47 -12.69 7.27
C GLY A 210 8.73 -11.80 8.26
N GLY A 211 8.45 -10.54 7.91
CA GLY A 211 7.86 -9.55 8.80
C GLY A 211 8.86 -8.92 9.77
N GLU A 212 10.16 -9.10 9.55
CA GLU A 212 11.20 -8.38 10.29
C GLU A 212 11.14 -6.87 9.96
N CYS A 213 11.23 -6.02 10.98
CA CYS A 213 11.37 -4.59 10.78
C CYS A 213 12.83 -4.29 10.44
N ILE A 214 13.07 -3.89 9.19
CA ILE A 214 14.42 -3.53 8.72
C ILE A 214 14.75 -2.11 9.18
N HIS A 215 13.77 -1.20 9.05
CA HIS A 215 13.87 0.18 9.53
C HIS A 215 12.49 0.74 9.83
N GLU A 216 12.39 1.54 10.87
CA GLU A 216 11.24 2.40 11.17
C GLU A 216 11.76 3.81 11.44
N ALA A 217 11.26 4.79 10.68
CA ALA A 217 11.61 6.19 10.80
C ALA A 217 10.97 6.84 12.04
N GLY A 218 11.52 7.95 12.46
CA GLY A 218 10.89 8.83 13.45
C GLY A 218 9.69 9.61 12.88
N ALA A 219 9.17 10.55 13.65
CA ALA A 219 8.02 11.37 13.25
C ALA A 219 8.38 12.52 12.28
N GLY A 220 9.66 12.89 12.18
CA GLY A 220 10.12 13.99 11.33
C GLY A 220 10.51 13.56 9.91
N ARG A 221 11.01 14.53 9.14
CA ARG A 221 11.58 14.26 7.82
C ARG A 221 12.70 13.22 7.88
N GLU A 222 12.66 12.20 7.02
CA GLU A 222 13.71 11.19 6.92
C GLU A 222 13.84 10.63 5.50
N ILE A 223 15.05 10.24 5.10
CA ILE A 223 15.31 9.50 3.86
C ILE A 223 15.80 8.12 4.25
N LEU A 224 15.01 7.09 3.97
CA LEU A 224 15.33 5.69 4.19
C LEU A 224 15.96 5.15 2.91
N ALA A 225 17.29 5.26 2.79
CA ALA A 225 18.04 4.72 1.66
C ALA A 225 18.47 3.29 1.98
N LEU A 226 17.98 2.32 1.23
CA LEU A 226 18.12 0.89 1.50
C LEU A 226 18.43 0.12 0.21
N GLU A 227 19.23 -0.93 0.34
CA GLU A 227 19.45 -1.91 -0.71
C GLU A 227 18.64 -3.17 -0.36
N LEU A 228 17.64 -3.47 -1.17
CA LEU A 228 16.75 -4.62 -0.96
C LEU A 228 17.24 -5.81 -1.81
N ASP A 229 17.51 -6.94 -1.17
CA ASP A 229 17.94 -8.17 -1.84
C ASP A 229 16.75 -9.06 -2.18
N MET A 230 16.40 -9.13 -3.47
CA MET A 230 15.30 -9.96 -3.96
C MET A 230 15.53 -11.46 -3.72
N GLN A 231 16.78 -11.88 -3.53
CA GLN A 231 17.07 -13.28 -3.22
C GLN A 231 16.47 -13.71 -1.87
N GLN A 232 16.34 -12.77 -0.91
CA GLN A 232 15.66 -13.07 0.36
C GLN A 232 14.18 -13.42 0.15
N VAL A 233 13.48 -12.68 -0.72
CA VAL A 233 12.09 -12.98 -1.08
C VAL A 233 12.00 -14.36 -1.76
N ARG A 234 12.86 -14.62 -2.74
CA ARG A 234 12.88 -15.88 -3.49
C ARG A 234 13.15 -17.07 -2.58
N ASN A 235 14.12 -16.93 -1.68
CA ASN A 235 14.44 -17.95 -0.68
C ASN A 235 13.28 -18.18 0.30
N ALA A 236 12.63 -17.10 0.79
CA ALA A 236 11.49 -17.19 1.69
C ALA A 236 10.31 -17.92 1.01
N ARG A 237 10.05 -17.64 -0.28
CA ARG A 237 9.01 -18.31 -1.06
C ARG A 237 9.34 -19.75 -1.37
N GLU A 238 10.62 -20.07 -1.63
CA GLU A 238 11.06 -21.42 -1.96
C GLU A 238 11.10 -22.33 -0.73
N ARG A 239 11.65 -21.85 0.40
CA ARG A 239 12.01 -22.68 1.56
C ARG A 239 11.20 -22.35 2.82
N GLY A 240 10.41 -21.29 2.81
CA GLY A 240 9.82 -20.72 4.00
C GLY A 240 10.80 -19.80 4.75
N TRP A 241 10.26 -18.95 5.59
CA TRP A 241 11.07 -18.07 6.43
C TRP A 241 11.87 -18.91 7.42
N HIS A 242 13.18 -18.83 7.37
CA HIS A 242 14.09 -19.69 8.16
C HIS A 242 13.79 -21.20 8.06
N GLY A 243 13.26 -21.67 6.93
CA GLY A 243 12.88 -23.07 6.76
C GLY A 243 11.59 -23.49 7.45
N LEU A 244 10.80 -22.50 7.92
CA LEU A 244 9.52 -22.72 8.59
C LEU A 244 8.32 -22.59 7.62
N GLY A 245 7.32 -21.81 7.97
CA GLY A 245 6.07 -21.71 7.23
C GLY A 245 6.23 -21.28 5.75
N GLN A 246 5.67 -22.07 4.84
CA GLN A 246 5.62 -21.82 3.40
C GLN A 246 4.21 -21.34 3.04
N VAL A 247 3.83 -20.15 3.49
CA VAL A 247 2.45 -19.64 3.50
C VAL A 247 1.83 -19.63 2.11
N LEU A 248 2.55 -19.09 1.10
CA LEU A 248 2.03 -19.00 -0.27
C LEU A 248 1.86 -20.38 -0.92
N LYS A 249 2.76 -21.32 -0.65
CA LYS A 249 2.63 -22.71 -1.16
C LYS A 249 1.46 -23.41 -0.48
N SER A 250 1.32 -23.27 0.85
CA SER A 250 0.19 -23.83 1.58
C SER A 250 -1.15 -23.26 1.06
N PHE A 251 -1.20 -21.95 0.81
CA PHE A 251 -2.39 -21.30 0.25
C PHE A 251 -2.72 -21.81 -1.16
N ARG A 252 -1.71 -22.06 -2.00
CA ARG A 252 -1.88 -22.60 -3.35
C ARG A 252 -2.38 -24.05 -3.35
N ASP A 253 -1.80 -24.88 -2.48
CA ASP A 253 -1.91 -26.35 -2.58
C ASP A 253 -3.02 -26.95 -1.70
N MET A 254 -3.44 -26.25 -0.64
CA MET A 254 -4.50 -26.74 0.23
C MET A 254 -5.89 -26.55 -0.41
N PRO A 255 -6.72 -27.60 -0.44
CA PRO A 255 -8.07 -27.54 -1.06
C PRO A 255 -9.09 -26.86 -0.12
N VAL A 256 -8.75 -25.66 0.36
CA VAL A 256 -9.63 -24.86 1.21
C VAL A 256 -10.33 -23.80 0.38
N ALA A 257 -11.64 -23.87 0.31
CA ALA A 257 -12.44 -22.85 -0.36
C ALA A 257 -12.65 -21.63 0.56
N PHE A 258 -12.68 -20.46 -0.05
CA PHE A 258 -13.02 -19.19 0.61
C PHE A 258 -14.26 -18.61 -0.07
N PRO A 259 -15.48 -19.00 0.37
CA PRO A 259 -16.73 -18.65 -0.33
C PRO A 259 -16.94 -17.15 -0.53
N MET A 260 -16.43 -16.31 0.38
CA MET A 260 -16.54 -14.85 0.25
C MET A 260 -15.69 -14.28 -0.87
N HIS A 261 -14.71 -15.03 -1.39
CA HIS A 261 -13.83 -14.62 -2.49
C HIS A 261 -14.31 -15.05 -3.88
N GLU A 262 -15.39 -15.86 -3.96
CA GLU A 262 -15.90 -16.36 -5.24
C GLU A 262 -16.45 -15.25 -6.14
N SER A 263 -17.06 -14.22 -5.55
CA SER A 263 -17.57 -13.06 -6.29
C SER A 263 -17.84 -11.87 -5.35
N VAL A 264 -18.01 -10.68 -5.94
CA VAL A 264 -18.45 -9.49 -5.19
C VAL A 264 -19.81 -9.75 -4.50
N ALA A 265 -20.74 -10.41 -5.18
CA ALA A 265 -22.04 -10.75 -4.62
C ALA A 265 -21.95 -11.74 -3.43
N ALA A 266 -21.04 -12.73 -3.51
CA ALA A 266 -20.79 -13.65 -2.40
C ALA A 266 -20.23 -12.90 -1.17
N ARG A 267 -19.29 -11.98 -1.36
CA ARG A 267 -18.74 -11.12 -0.30
C ARG A 267 -19.81 -10.23 0.33
N GLN A 268 -20.62 -9.55 -0.49
CA GLN A 268 -21.71 -8.71 -0.01
C GLN A 268 -22.74 -9.52 0.81
N LYS A 269 -23.08 -10.71 0.34
CA LYS A 269 -23.97 -11.64 1.06
C LYS A 269 -23.38 -12.07 2.40
N ALA A 270 -22.11 -12.44 2.45
CA ALA A 270 -21.43 -12.86 3.67
C ALA A 270 -21.37 -11.74 4.73
N MET A 271 -21.27 -10.49 4.30
CA MET A 271 -21.10 -9.31 5.16
C MET A 271 -22.37 -8.42 5.24
N LYS A 272 -23.53 -8.92 4.83
CA LYS A 272 -24.78 -8.14 4.75
C LYS A 272 -25.20 -7.45 6.05
N ASN A 273 -24.76 -7.96 7.19
CA ASN A 273 -25.15 -7.48 8.52
C ASN A 273 -24.28 -6.33 9.05
N LEU A 274 -23.24 -5.87 8.28
CA LEU A 274 -22.37 -4.77 8.72
C LEU A 274 -23.01 -3.39 8.68
N GLY A 275 -24.20 -3.26 8.04
CA GLY A 275 -24.84 -1.96 7.85
C GLY A 275 -24.25 -1.15 6.69
N ALA A 276 -24.66 0.11 6.59
CA ALA A 276 -24.18 1.00 5.53
C ALA A 276 -22.77 1.52 5.81
N LEU A 277 -21.99 1.75 4.74
CA LEU A 277 -20.72 2.44 4.80
C LEU A 277 -20.98 3.96 4.75
N GLU A 278 -21.03 4.59 5.91
CA GLU A 278 -21.37 6.01 6.06
C GLU A 278 -20.49 6.69 7.11
N MET A 279 -20.50 8.02 7.17
CA MET A 279 -19.77 8.75 8.20
C MET A 279 -20.21 8.31 9.58
N PRO A 280 -19.27 7.95 10.48
CA PRO A 280 -19.63 7.56 11.84
C PRO A 280 -20.31 8.75 12.55
N GLY A 281 -21.54 8.51 12.98
CA GLY A 281 -22.26 9.45 13.85
C GLY A 281 -21.71 9.40 15.28
N PRO A 282 -22.15 10.30 16.17
CA PRO A 282 -21.81 10.20 17.58
C PRO A 282 -22.27 8.83 18.12
N ILE A 283 -21.40 8.18 18.91
CA ILE A 283 -21.72 6.91 19.55
C ILE A 283 -22.96 7.13 20.44
N GLN A 284 -24.09 6.65 20.01
CA GLN A 284 -25.29 6.61 20.84
C GLN A 284 -25.18 5.41 21.77
N HIS A 285 -24.79 5.64 23.01
CA HIS A 285 -24.68 4.60 24.04
C HIS A 285 -26.02 3.95 24.41
N ASP A 286 -27.15 4.49 23.91
CA ASP A 286 -28.53 4.09 24.29
C ASP A 286 -29.40 3.61 23.11
N ARG A 287 -28.84 2.94 22.11
CA ARG A 287 -29.74 2.15 21.25
C ARG A 287 -30.00 0.83 21.95
N PRO A 288 -31.22 0.57 22.46
CA PRO A 288 -31.61 -0.80 22.80
C PRO A 288 -31.45 -1.65 21.54
N PRO A 289 -31.05 -2.92 21.67
CA PRO A 289 -30.98 -3.81 20.53
C PRO A 289 -32.33 -3.74 19.82
N THR A 290 -32.33 -3.31 18.56
CA THR A 290 -33.51 -3.45 17.70
C THR A 290 -33.90 -4.92 17.76
N ASP A 291 -35.16 -5.22 18.10
CA ASP A 291 -35.70 -6.57 18.14
C ASP A 291 -35.34 -7.29 16.83
N ALA A 292 -34.20 -7.94 16.82
CA ALA A 292 -33.83 -8.87 15.78
C ALA A 292 -34.77 -10.07 16.00
N ALA A 293 -35.68 -10.25 15.07
CA ALA A 293 -36.47 -11.45 14.98
C ALA A 293 -35.56 -12.65 15.30
N THR A 294 -35.92 -13.40 16.30
CA THR A 294 -35.19 -14.55 16.82
C THR A 294 -35.04 -15.62 15.74
N GLU A 295 -34.05 -15.47 14.88
CA GLU A 295 -33.56 -16.62 14.10
C GLU A 295 -32.76 -17.53 15.05
N PRO A 296 -32.99 -18.86 14.97
CA PRO A 296 -32.32 -19.79 15.88
C PRO A 296 -30.82 -19.68 15.78
N LYS A 297 -30.17 -19.44 16.92
CA LYS A 297 -28.69 -19.40 17.03
C LYS A 297 -28.13 -20.71 16.48
N PRO A 298 -27.08 -20.67 15.67
CA PRO A 298 -26.40 -21.88 15.22
C PRO A 298 -25.93 -22.66 16.46
N LYS A 299 -26.35 -23.91 16.57
CA LYS A 299 -25.90 -24.80 17.63
C LYS A 299 -24.44 -25.11 17.45
N LEU A 300 -23.62 -24.66 18.38
CA LEU A 300 -22.21 -25.07 18.48
C LEU A 300 -22.20 -26.57 18.87
N THR A 301 -21.96 -27.46 17.91
CA THR A 301 -21.79 -28.88 18.18
C THR A 301 -20.34 -29.13 18.62
N ILE A 302 -20.11 -29.24 19.92
CA ILE A 302 -18.82 -29.69 20.46
C ILE A 302 -18.75 -31.22 20.26
N ILE A 303 -17.94 -31.66 19.30
CA ILE A 303 -17.64 -33.08 19.10
C ILE A 303 -16.72 -33.52 20.24
N LYS A 304 -17.25 -34.19 21.25
CA LYS A 304 -16.42 -34.89 22.25
C LYS A 304 -15.80 -36.13 21.58
N LYS A 305 -14.49 -36.25 21.56
CA LYS A 305 -13.78 -37.47 21.19
C LYS A 305 -14.25 -38.60 22.11
N LYS A 306 -14.80 -39.68 21.53
CA LYS A 306 -14.96 -40.96 22.23
C LYS A 306 -13.53 -41.49 22.47
N GLY A 307 -13.20 -41.78 23.75
CA GLY A 307 -11.99 -42.48 24.09
C GLY A 307 -12.00 -43.91 23.54
N PRO A 308 -10.81 -44.49 23.38
CA PRO A 308 -10.73 -45.88 22.89
C PRO A 308 -11.36 -46.85 23.88
N ALA A 309 -12.03 -47.85 23.35
CA ALA A 309 -12.52 -49.01 24.08
C ALA A 309 -11.38 -49.97 24.40
#